data_d81e2ed73911af55d7590c28f0e229f5
#
_entry.id   d81e2ed73911af55d7590c28f0e229f5
#
_cell.length_a   1.000
_cell.length_b   1.000
_cell.length_c   1.000
_cell.angle_alpha   90.00
_cell.angle_beta   90.00
_cell.angle_gamma   90.00
#
_symmetry.space_group_name_H-M   'P 1'
#
loop_
_entity.id
_entity.type
_entity.pdbx_description
1 polymer ?
#
loop_
_entity_poly.entity_id
_entity_poly.type
_entity_poly.pdbx_seq_one_letter_code
_entity_poly.pdbx_strand_id
1 'polypeptide(L)'
;TEKYDLKNNTESRKMPQEVSTLLTSKIYNNHYVDSVVCPSKVSVNFYNEYTEGGYYRKHVDSFKAFPKANNVFFDYGFTLCLDDEHEGGEFVLENEVGEIVYPLKRGQILIFPIIYPHSVNKVTSGSRKAIVGWMSSNVSYEQSYILKHVYQLNADAIKSLNEEMIVKSGVVQNYLIKHWST
;
A
#
# COMPACT_ATOMS: atom_id res chain seq x y z
N THR A 1 26.42 -16.77 -19.15
CA THR A 1 25.00 -16.66 -18.70
C THR A 1 24.85 -15.29 -18.12
N GLU A 2 24.06 -14.41 -18.78
CA GLU A 2 23.71 -13.10 -18.23
C GLU A 2 23.02 -13.31 -16.89
N LYS A 3 23.53 -12.63 -15.87
CA LYS A 3 22.94 -12.65 -14.54
C LYS A 3 21.61 -11.92 -14.59
N TYR A 4 20.52 -12.58 -14.22
CA TYR A 4 19.20 -11.95 -14.15
C TYR A 4 19.21 -10.88 -13.05
N ASP A 5 19.23 -9.62 -13.46
CA ASP A 5 19.17 -8.47 -12.53
C ASP A 5 17.71 -8.12 -12.28
N LEU A 6 17.23 -8.48 -11.08
CA LEU A 6 15.85 -8.21 -10.66
C LEU A 6 15.58 -6.71 -10.49
N LYS A 7 16.56 -5.98 -9.95
CA LYS A 7 16.42 -4.54 -9.67
C LYS A 7 17.76 -3.80 -9.83
N ASN A 8 17.63 -2.53 -10.17
CA ASN A 8 18.71 -1.55 -10.18
C ASN A 8 18.26 -0.33 -9.37
N ASN A 9 18.62 -0.31 -8.09
CA ASN A 9 18.30 0.78 -7.15
C ASN A 9 19.26 0.78 -5.97
N THR A 10 19.29 1.89 -5.23
CA THR A 10 19.88 1.96 -3.91
C THR A 10 18.80 1.71 -2.87
N GLU A 11 19.02 0.72 -2.00
CA GLU A 11 18.09 0.35 -0.94
C GLU A 11 18.73 0.56 0.43
N SER A 12 18.07 1.29 1.31
CA SER A 12 18.45 1.43 2.71
C SER A 12 17.41 0.78 3.61
N ARG A 13 17.87 -0.15 4.45
CA ARG A 13 17.04 -0.80 5.49
C ARG A 13 17.07 -0.04 6.82
N LYS A 14 17.91 1.00 6.92
CA LYS A 14 18.02 1.81 8.14
C LYS A 14 17.08 3.01 8.04
N MET A 15 15.80 2.77 8.31
CA MET A 15 14.83 3.85 8.44
C MET A 15 15.00 4.51 9.81
N PRO A 16 15.12 5.85 9.89
CA PRO A 16 15.06 6.56 11.16
C PRO A 16 13.79 6.21 11.93
N GLN A 17 13.92 5.98 13.24
CA GLN A 17 12.79 5.56 14.06
C GLN A 17 11.65 6.58 14.04
N GLU A 18 11.97 7.87 14.02
CA GLU A 18 10.98 8.95 13.95
C GLU A 18 10.15 8.88 12.66
N VAL A 19 10.78 8.61 11.51
CA VAL A 19 10.10 8.48 10.22
C VAL A 19 9.18 7.26 10.22
N SER A 20 9.69 6.12 10.71
CA SER A 20 8.90 4.89 10.84
C SER A 20 7.70 5.09 11.76
N THR A 21 7.90 5.70 12.92
CA THR A 21 6.82 5.99 13.89
C THR A 21 5.79 6.94 13.30
N LEU A 22 6.25 8.03 12.66
CA LEU A 22 5.34 9.01 12.03
C LEU A 22 4.50 8.36 10.95
N LEU A 23 5.10 7.61 10.03
CA LEU A 23 4.38 6.98 8.93
C LEU A 23 3.41 5.91 9.43
N THR A 24 3.83 5.09 10.38
CA THR A 24 2.96 4.11 11.04
C THR A 24 1.75 4.77 11.68
N SER A 25 1.97 5.86 12.44
CA SER A 25 0.88 6.65 13.04
C SER A 25 -0.06 7.24 11.99
N LYS A 26 0.46 7.78 10.89
CA LYS A 26 -0.35 8.34 9.80
C LYS A 26 -1.20 7.28 9.11
N ILE A 27 -0.69 6.07 8.93
CA ILE A 27 -1.42 4.94 8.34
C ILE A 27 -2.57 4.51 9.28
N TYR A 28 -2.30 4.29 10.57
CA TYR A 28 -3.32 3.89 11.54
C TYR A 28 -4.40 4.96 11.76
N ASN A 29 -4.03 6.25 11.73
CA ASN A 29 -4.98 7.35 11.93
C ASN A 29 -5.67 7.79 10.63
N ASN A 30 -5.42 7.13 9.51
CA ASN A 30 -6.15 7.39 8.28
C ASN A 30 -7.48 6.63 8.29
N HIS A 31 -8.58 7.35 8.38
CA HIS A 31 -9.92 6.77 8.51
C HIS A 31 -10.28 5.80 7.37
N TYR A 32 -9.87 6.09 6.13
CA TYR A 32 -10.09 5.18 5.01
C TYR A 32 -9.30 3.88 5.18
N VAL A 33 -8.03 3.96 5.53
CA VAL A 33 -7.16 2.78 5.72
C VAL A 33 -7.67 1.94 6.90
N ASP A 34 -7.99 2.57 8.01
CA ASP A 34 -8.54 1.90 9.19
C ASP A 34 -9.85 1.17 8.88
N SER A 35 -10.76 1.82 8.14
CA SER A 35 -12.09 1.28 7.84
C SER A 35 -12.11 0.24 6.71
N VAL A 36 -11.11 0.20 5.84
CA VAL A 36 -11.10 -0.65 4.64
C VAL A 36 -10.04 -1.73 4.71
N VAL A 37 -8.82 -1.37 5.12
CA VAL A 37 -7.69 -2.31 5.23
C VAL A 37 -7.66 -2.97 6.61
N CYS A 38 -8.17 -2.31 7.65
CA CYS A 38 -8.18 -2.78 9.05
C CYS A 38 -6.79 -3.30 9.49
N PRO A 39 -5.73 -2.47 9.43
CA PRO A 39 -4.38 -2.94 9.66
C PRO A 39 -4.17 -3.41 11.11
N SER A 40 -3.69 -4.64 11.29
CA SER A 40 -3.28 -5.19 12.58
C SER A 40 -1.81 -4.91 12.90
N LYS A 41 -0.99 -4.81 11.85
CA LYS A 41 0.43 -4.49 11.95
C LYS A 41 0.89 -3.70 10.74
N VAL A 42 1.68 -2.67 10.99
CA VAL A 42 2.35 -1.88 9.95
C VAL A 42 3.86 -1.99 10.13
N SER A 43 4.57 -2.30 9.06
CA SER A 43 6.02 -2.41 9.03
C SER A 43 6.59 -1.50 7.95
N VAL A 44 7.30 -0.46 8.35
CA VAL A 44 8.01 0.46 7.45
C VAL A 44 9.44 -0.04 7.31
N ASN A 45 9.84 -0.48 6.12
CA ASN A 45 11.02 -1.32 5.98
C ASN A 45 12.16 -0.68 5.21
N PHE A 46 11.88 -0.09 4.04
CA PHE A 46 12.94 0.35 3.15
C PHE A 46 12.74 1.77 2.64
N TYR A 47 13.84 2.50 2.55
CA TYR A 47 13.99 3.62 1.64
C TYR A 47 14.62 3.10 0.35
N ASN A 48 14.00 3.40 -0.77
CA ASN A 48 14.48 3.05 -2.10
C ASN A 48 14.73 4.33 -2.93
N GLU A 49 15.85 4.37 -3.60
CA GLU A 49 16.19 5.40 -4.57
C GLU A 49 16.54 4.75 -5.90
N TYR A 50 15.88 5.21 -6.96
CA TYR A 50 16.08 4.79 -8.34
C TYR A 50 16.56 6.00 -9.12
N THR A 51 17.85 6.06 -9.43
CA THR A 51 18.45 7.07 -10.30
C THR A 51 18.14 6.75 -11.77
N GLU A 52 18.55 7.61 -12.69
CA GLU A 52 18.40 7.36 -14.13
C GLU A 52 18.90 5.96 -14.50
N GLY A 53 18.09 5.24 -15.26
CA GLY A 53 18.32 3.81 -15.59
C GLY A 53 17.87 2.83 -14.50
N GLY A 54 17.48 3.31 -13.32
CA GLY A 54 16.98 2.49 -12.22
C GLY A 54 15.61 1.87 -12.51
N TYR A 55 15.37 0.66 -12.01
CA TYR A 55 14.12 -0.07 -12.19
C TYR A 55 13.95 -1.17 -11.14
N TYR A 56 12.74 -1.72 -11.06
CA TYR A 56 12.48 -3.00 -10.40
C TYR A 56 11.59 -3.83 -11.31
N ARG A 57 12.08 -4.98 -11.76
CA ARG A 57 11.34 -5.88 -12.65
C ARG A 57 10.12 -6.44 -11.95
N LYS A 58 9.17 -6.93 -12.75
CA LYS A 58 7.96 -7.58 -12.27
C LYS A 58 8.29 -8.72 -11.30
N HIS A 59 7.68 -8.66 -10.13
CA HIS A 59 7.85 -9.63 -9.04
C HIS A 59 6.61 -9.65 -8.15
N VAL A 60 6.56 -10.61 -7.27
CA VAL A 60 5.58 -10.71 -6.18
C VAL A 60 6.35 -10.62 -4.87
N ASP A 61 5.85 -9.86 -3.93
CA ASP A 61 6.45 -9.73 -2.61
C ASP A 61 6.31 -11.03 -1.80
N SER A 62 7.25 -11.25 -0.88
CA SER A 62 7.11 -12.32 0.10
C SER A 62 6.04 -11.95 1.13
N PHE A 63 5.03 -12.78 1.27
CA PHE A 63 3.99 -12.62 2.29
C PHE A 63 4.47 -12.93 3.72
N LYS A 64 5.72 -13.36 3.89
CA LYS A 64 6.28 -13.68 5.21
C LYS A 64 7.35 -12.67 5.60
N ALA A 65 7.21 -12.10 6.80
CA ALA A 65 8.22 -11.19 7.36
C ALA A 65 9.60 -11.83 7.47
N PHE A 66 10.65 -11.11 7.07
CA PHE A 66 12.04 -11.51 7.27
C PHE A 66 12.53 -11.19 8.68
N PRO A 67 13.56 -11.92 9.17
CA PRO A 67 13.75 -13.36 9.17
C PRO A 67 13.15 -13.96 10.46
N LYS A 68 12.41 -15.03 10.39
CA LYS A 68 12.00 -15.88 11.53
C LYS A 68 11.25 -15.19 12.68
N ALA A 69 10.84 -13.95 12.55
CA ALA A 69 10.11 -13.23 13.59
C ALA A 69 8.63 -13.63 13.55
N ASN A 70 8.27 -14.59 14.41
CA ASN A 70 6.93 -14.76 14.96
C ASN A 70 5.77 -14.92 13.94
N ASN A 71 5.93 -15.73 12.87
CA ASN A 71 4.82 -16.08 11.97
C ASN A 71 3.97 -14.87 11.51
N VAL A 72 4.58 -13.71 11.31
CA VAL A 72 3.90 -12.53 10.77
C VAL A 72 3.77 -12.69 9.28
N PHE A 73 2.54 -12.69 8.81
CA PHE A 73 2.20 -12.67 7.39
C PHE A 73 1.71 -11.27 7.03
N PHE A 74 2.06 -10.83 5.83
CA PHE A 74 1.60 -9.57 5.28
C PHE A 74 0.54 -9.82 4.23
N ASP A 75 -0.44 -8.93 4.16
CA ASP A 75 -1.56 -8.97 3.22
C ASP A 75 -1.44 -7.85 2.19
N TYR A 76 -0.90 -6.71 2.59
CA TYR A 76 -0.74 -5.52 1.77
C TYR A 76 0.69 -5.02 1.78
N GLY A 77 1.14 -4.60 0.59
CA GLY A 77 2.31 -3.75 0.43
C GLY A 77 1.89 -2.29 0.33
N PHE A 78 2.81 -1.39 0.62
CA PHE A 78 2.64 0.02 0.31
C PHE A 78 3.92 0.66 -0.21
N THR A 79 3.75 1.67 -1.06
CA THR A 79 4.82 2.56 -1.51
C THR A 79 4.39 4.01 -1.34
N LEU A 80 5.19 4.79 -0.60
CA LEU A 80 5.02 6.23 -0.43
C LEU A 80 6.02 6.95 -1.32
N CYS A 81 5.53 7.78 -2.24
CA CYS A 81 6.38 8.61 -3.09
C CYS A 81 6.89 9.83 -2.30
N LEU A 82 8.20 10.06 -2.30
CA LEU A 82 8.83 11.14 -1.55
C LEU A 82 9.14 12.37 -2.40
N ASP A 83 9.27 12.20 -3.71
CA ASP A 83 9.46 13.30 -4.66
C ASP A 83 8.79 12.98 -6.00
N ASP A 84 8.62 13.99 -6.83
CA ASP A 84 8.06 13.91 -8.18
C ASP A 84 8.93 14.64 -9.22
N GLU A 85 10.20 14.89 -8.87
CA GLU A 85 11.19 15.52 -9.75
C GLU A 85 11.95 14.46 -10.59
N HIS A 86 11.18 13.54 -11.22
CA HIS A 86 11.72 12.49 -12.08
C HIS A 86 10.75 12.18 -13.24
N GLU A 87 11.29 11.58 -14.29
CA GLU A 87 10.51 11.02 -15.42
C GLU A 87 10.68 9.51 -15.44
N GLY A 88 9.63 8.80 -15.84
CA GLY A 88 9.56 7.35 -15.69
C GLY A 88 9.41 6.93 -14.22
N GLY A 89 9.75 5.70 -13.89
CA GLY A 89 9.70 5.20 -12.52
C GLY A 89 8.29 4.99 -11.96
N GLU A 90 7.26 4.93 -12.81
CA GLU A 90 5.90 4.65 -12.39
C GLU A 90 5.83 3.28 -11.71
N PHE A 91 4.98 3.18 -10.71
CA PHE A 91 4.63 1.89 -10.11
C PHE A 91 3.58 1.19 -10.99
N VAL A 92 3.82 -0.05 -11.36
CA VAL A 92 2.91 -0.85 -12.18
C VAL A 92 2.41 -2.03 -11.36
N LEU A 93 1.10 -2.21 -11.30
CA LEU A 93 0.42 -3.33 -10.65
C LEU A 93 -0.32 -4.15 -11.70
N GLU A 94 -0.17 -5.47 -11.69
CA GLU A 94 -0.91 -6.38 -12.55
C GLU A 94 -1.98 -7.11 -11.73
N ASN A 95 -3.22 -7.06 -12.20
CA ASN A 95 -4.34 -7.83 -11.64
C ASN A 95 -5.06 -8.61 -12.75
N GLU A 96 -6.24 -9.17 -12.45
CA GLU A 96 -6.98 -10.00 -13.41
C GLU A 96 -7.45 -9.25 -14.67
N VAL A 97 -7.51 -7.91 -14.63
CA VAL A 97 -7.90 -7.10 -15.80
C VAL A 97 -6.71 -6.53 -16.56
N GLY A 98 -5.49 -6.73 -16.08
CA GLY A 98 -4.25 -6.33 -16.72
C GLY A 98 -3.37 -5.42 -15.88
N GLU A 99 -2.44 -4.74 -16.52
CA GLU A 99 -1.51 -3.80 -15.89
C GLU A 99 -2.16 -2.43 -15.69
N ILE A 100 -1.98 -1.90 -14.48
CA ILE A 100 -2.40 -0.55 -14.10
C ILE A 100 -1.15 0.23 -13.72
N VAL A 101 -0.93 1.37 -14.37
CA VAL A 101 0.21 2.25 -14.14
C VAL A 101 -0.20 3.35 -13.16
N TYR A 102 0.59 3.51 -12.09
CA TYR A 102 0.38 4.52 -11.05
C TYR A 102 1.51 5.56 -11.07
N PRO A 103 1.30 6.73 -11.68
CA PRO A 103 2.25 7.85 -11.63
C PRO A 103 2.10 8.58 -10.29
N LEU A 104 2.68 8.00 -9.24
CA LEU A 104 2.58 8.55 -7.89
C LEU A 104 3.31 9.89 -7.79
N LYS A 105 2.64 10.85 -7.16
CA LYS A 105 3.20 12.16 -6.83
C LYS A 105 3.70 12.21 -5.39
N ARG A 106 4.55 13.16 -5.08
CA ARG A 106 5.07 13.40 -3.74
C ARG A 106 3.96 13.40 -2.68
N GLY A 107 4.14 12.62 -1.63
CA GLY A 107 3.20 12.47 -0.53
C GLY A 107 2.06 11.49 -0.78
N GLN A 108 1.92 10.96 -2.00
CA GLN A 108 0.94 9.92 -2.27
C GLN A 108 1.45 8.55 -1.82
N ILE A 109 0.57 7.80 -1.20
CA ILE A 109 0.80 6.40 -0.82
C ILE A 109 -0.13 5.50 -1.63
N LEU A 110 0.44 4.48 -2.26
CA LEU A 110 -0.32 3.39 -2.87
C LEU A 110 -0.26 2.19 -1.92
N ILE A 111 -1.42 1.65 -1.58
CA ILE A 111 -1.58 0.41 -0.82
C ILE A 111 -2.17 -0.63 -1.76
N PHE A 112 -1.57 -1.81 -1.82
CA PHE A 112 -1.96 -2.85 -2.75
C PHE A 112 -1.84 -4.24 -2.13
N PRO A 113 -2.69 -5.22 -2.52
CA PRO A 113 -2.53 -6.61 -2.10
C PRO A 113 -1.21 -7.18 -2.60
N ILE A 114 -0.42 -7.80 -1.73
CA ILE A 114 0.91 -8.32 -2.08
C ILE A 114 0.89 -9.52 -3.03
N ILE A 115 -0.27 -10.15 -3.20
CA ILE A 115 -0.44 -11.27 -4.13
C ILE A 115 -0.33 -10.84 -5.61
N TYR A 116 -0.50 -9.55 -5.90
CA TYR A 116 -0.43 -9.05 -7.26
C TYR A 116 1.02 -8.80 -7.69
N PRO A 117 1.39 -9.27 -8.91
CA PRO A 117 2.66 -8.91 -9.52
C PRO A 117 2.76 -7.39 -9.68
N HIS A 118 3.95 -6.86 -9.41
CA HIS A 118 4.18 -5.42 -9.55
C HIS A 118 5.63 -5.13 -9.95
N SER A 119 5.84 -3.91 -10.42
CA SER A 119 7.15 -3.45 -10.89
C SER A 119 7.30 -1.94 -10.71
N VAL A 120 8.53 -1.46 -10.87
CA VAL A 120 8.84 -0.04 -11.03
C VAL A 120 9.46 0.13 -12.41
N ASN A 121 8.83 0.93 -13.25
CA ASN A 121 9.32 1.27 -14.59
C ASN A 121 10.69 1.92 -14.50
N LYS A 122 11.43 1.86 -15.61
CA LYS A 122 12.74 2.50 -15.69
C LYS A 122 12.62 4.01 -15.51
N VAL A 123 13.41 4.56 -14.59
CA VAL A 123 13.58 6.02 -14.45
C VAL A 123 14.38 6.52 -15.66
N THR A 124 13.84 7.48 -16.39
CA THR A 124 14.45 8.03 -17.60
C THR A 124 15.19 9.34 -17.34
N SER A 125 14.82 10.06 -16.28
CA SER A 125 15.47 11.30 -15.84
C SER A 125 15.24 11.51 -14.34
N GLY A 126 16.21 12.10 -13.65
CA GLY A 126 16.12 12.43 -12.24
C GLY A 126 16.32 11.23 -11.30
N SER A 127 15.68 11.28 -10.14
CA SER A 127 15.78 10.24 -9.10
C SER A 127 14.44 10.05 -8.41
N ARG A 128 13.87 8.85 -8.53
CA ARG A 128 12.65 8.44 -7.81
C ARG A 128 13.00 7.95 -6.41
N LYS A 129 12.40 8.57 -5.40
CA LYS A 129 12.59 8.20 -4.00
C LYS A 129 11.28 7.72 -3.38
N ALA A 130 11.31 6.60 -2.68
CA ALA A 130 10.13 6.02 -2.07
C ALA A 130 10.44 5.34 -0.73
N ILE A 131 9.47 5.36 0.16
CA ILE A 131 9.44 4.48 1.34
C ILE A 131 8.49 3.34 1.05
N VAL A 132 8.93 2.12 1.31
CA VAL A 132 8.11 0.92 1.13
C VAL A 132 8.01 0.13 2.42
N GLY A 133 6.91 -0.58 2.56
CA GLY A 133 6.65 -1.43 3.71
C GLY A 133 5.44 -2.32 3.48
N TRP A 134 5.05 -3.02 4.53
CA TRP A 134 3.98 -4.01 4.47
C TRP A 134 3.05 -3.88 5.67
N MET A 135 1.84 -4.39 5.48
CA MET A 135 0.80 -4.43 6.51
C MET A 135 0.17 -5.81 6.59
N SER A 136 -0.08 -6.26 7.82
CA SER A 136 -1.02 -7.34 8.09
C SER A 136 -2.40 -6.73 8.30
N SER A 137 -3.44 -7.44 7.89
CA SER A 137 -4.83 -7.03 8.03
C SER A 137 -5.58 -7.92 9.01
N ASN A 138 -6.58 -7.38 9.69
CA ASN A 138 -7.54 -8.15 10.51
C ASN A 138 -8.68 -8.72 9.66
N VAL A 139 -8.75 -8.39 8.38
CA VAL A 139 -9.79 -8.84 7.46
C VAL A 139 -9.16 -9.43 6.20
N SER A 140 -9.86 -10.35 5.55
CA SER A 140 -9.40 -10.89 4.26
C SER A 140 -9.48 -9.84 3.15
N TYR A 141 -8.84 -10.12 2.01
CA TYR A 141 -8.90 -9.25 0.85
C TYR A 141 -10.33 -9.06 0.33
N GLU A 142 -11.12 -10.13 0.29
CA GLU A 142 -12.53 -10.09 -0.13
C GLU A 142 -13.38 -9.25 0.83
N GLN A 143 -13.13 -9.37 2.13
CA GLN A 143 -13.79 -8.57 3.16
C GLN A 143 -13.42 -7.09 3.02
N SER A 144 -12.14 -6.78 2.81
CA SER A 144 -11.65 -5.42 2.55
C SER A 144 -12.30 -4.81 1.29
N TYR A 145 -12.49 -5.61 0.24
CA TYR A 145 -13.19 -5.16 -0.96
C TYR A 145 -14.64 -4.75 -0.67
N ILE A 146 -15.36 -5.51 0.15
CA ILE A 146 -16.73 -5.17 0.58
C ILE A 146 -16.73 -3.92 1.46
N LEU A 147 -15.82 -3.83 2.44
CA LEU A 147 -15.69 -2.65 3.31
C LEU A 147 -15.42 -1.36 2.53
N LYS A 148 -14.63 -1.43 1.45
CA LYS A 148 -14.40 -0.30 0.54
C LYS A 148 -15.71 0.23 -0.05
N HIS A 149 -16.60 -0.65 -0.50
CA HIS A 149 -17.89 -0.23 -1.07
C HIS A 149 -18.83 0.34 -0.01
N VAL A 150 -18.87 -0.26 1.18
CA VAL A 150 -19.66 0.27 2.30
C VAL A 150 -19.14 1.63 2.75
N TYR A 151 -17.83 1.81 2.82
CA TYR A 151 -17.21 3.10 3.12
C TYR A 151 -17.58 4.16 2.08
N GLN A 152 -17.57 3.81 0.78
CA GLN A 152 -17.96 4.73 -0.28
C GLN A 152 -19.44 5.12 -0.18
N LEU A 153 -20.34 4.16 0.09
CA LEU A 153 -21.76 4.45 0.31
C LEU A 153 -21.98 5.42 1.49
N ASN A 154 -21.22 5.25 2.58
CA ASN A 154 -21.29 6.16 3.72
C ASN A 154 -20.81 7.57 3.34
N ALA A 155 -19.68 7.67 2.62
CA ALA A 155 -19.14 8.94 2.16
C ALA A 155 -20.11 9.67 1.22
N ASP A 156 -20.79 8.96 0.33
CA ASP A 156 -21.78 9.54 -0.59
C ASP A 156 -23.06 9.97 0.15
N ALA A 157 -23.49 9.21 1.16
CA ALA A 157 -24.59 9.58 2.02
C ALA A 157 -24.30 10.88 2.80
N ILE A 158 -23.09 11.02 3.33
CA ILE A 158 -22.64 12.24 4.03
C ILE A 158 -22.65 13.43 3.06
N LYS A 159 -22.11 13.29 1.86
CA LYS A 159 -22.09 14.34 0.84
C LYS A 159 -23.49 14.80 0.43
N SER A 160 -24.46 13.87 0.37
CA SER A 160 -25.85 14.16 0.01
C SER A 160 -26.70 14.59 1.20
N LEU A 161 -26.14 14.68 2.41
CA LEU A 161 -26.85 14.98 3.67
C LEU A 161 -28.05 14.05 3.93
N ASN A 162 -27.93 12.80 3.50
CA ASN A 162 -28.98 11.80 3.70
C ASN A 162 -28.78 11.08 5.04
N GLU A 163 -29.42 11.60 6.09
CA GLU A 163 -29.27 11.10 7.46
C GLU A 163 -29.65 9.62 7.60
N GLU A 164 -30.69 9.17 6.94
CA GLU A 164 -31.11 7.76 6.99
C GLU A 164 -30.04 6.83 6.40
N MET A 165 -29.47 7.20 5.27
CA MET A 165 -28.38 6.44 4.63
C MET A 165 -27.10 6.49 5.45
N ILE A 166 -26.75 7.62 6.05
CA ILE A 166 -25.57 7.75 6.94
C ILE A 166 -25.69 6.75 8.09
N VAL A 167 -26.85 6.69 8.75
CA VAL A 167 -27.07 5.76 9.85
C VAL A 167 -27.01 4.32 9.39
N LYS A 168 -27.73 3.97 8.30
CA LYS A 168 -27.78 2.59 7.78
C LYS A 168 -26.41 2.09 7.32
N SER A 169 -25.67 2.88 6.54
CA SER A 169 -24.32 2.51 6.08
C SER A 169 -23.31 2.39 7.22
N GLY A 170 -23.40 3.28 8.22
CA GLY A 170 -22.58 3.21 9.43
C GLY A 170 -22.84 1.96 10.27
N VAL A 171 -24.10 1.58 10.44
CA VAL A 171 -24.49 0.33 11.15
C VAL A 171 -23.90 -0.90 10.41
N VAL A 172 -24.05 -0.97 9.08
CA VAL A 172 -23.51 -2.07 8.29
C VAL A 172 -21.99 -2.13 8.41
N GLN A 173 -21.31 -0.99 8.26
CA GLN A 173 -19.85 -0.92 8.35
C GLN A 173 -19.34 -1.41 9.70
N ASN A 174 -19.89 -0.88 10.80
CA ASN A 174 -19.49 -1.27 12.15
C ASN A 174 -19.78 -2.75 12.44
N TYR A 175 -20.91 -3.28 11.94
CA TYR A 175 -21.24 -4.70 12.07
C TYR A 175 -20.20 -5.57 11.37
N LEU A 176 -19.87 -5.25 10.12
CA LEU A 176 -18.91 -6.02 9.33
C LEU A 176 -17.52 -6.00 9.96
N ILE A 177 -17.02 -4.81 10.34
CA ILE A 177 -15.71 -4.67 10.99
C ILE A 177 -15.68 -5.50 12.26
N LYS A 178 -16.69 -5.37 13.15
CA LYS A 178 -16.74 -6.11 14.41
C LYS A 178 -16.72 -7.63 14.23
N HIS A 179 -17.38 -8.15 13.20
CA HIS A 179 -17.53 -9.60 13.02
C HIS A 179 -16.44 -10.22 12.14
N TRP A 180 -15.71 -9.41 11.39
CA TRP A 180 -14.64 -9.87 10.50
C TRP A 180 -13.23 -9.62 11.04
N SER A 181 -13.05 -8.64 11.93
CA SER A 181 -11.77 -8.38 12.59
C SER A 181 -11.58 -9.33 13.78
N THR A 182 -11.10 -10.53 13.49
CA THR A 182 -10.82 -11.58 14.51
C THR A 182 -9.37 -11.97 14.54
#